data_9b0434371deaec2a1e3468c4542e0992
#
_entry.id   9b0434371deaec2a1e3468c4542e0992
#
_cell.length_a   1.000
_cell.length_b   1.000
_cell.length_c   1.000
_cell.angle_alpha   90.00
_cell.angle_beta   90.00
_cell.angle_gamma   90.00
#
_symmetry.space_group_name_H-M   'P 1'
#
loop_
_entity.id
_entity.type
_entity.pdbx_description
1 polymer ?
#
loop_
_entity_poly.entity_id
_entity_poly.type
_entity_poly.pdbx_seq_one_letter_code
_entity_poly.pdbx_strand_id
1 'polypeptide(L)'
;MAGMRIIVISDIHSNLEALEAVISSMGSFDAIFCLGDLVGYGADPNEVVDKIRMLEPQVVIAGNHDYAVVSGDTSGFSSHAALAVEWTRRTLHPRNMSYLAGLPHCSLREEQGLRLGMYHGSPREPLDEYVFPGTPEFILRSMVEYAGVDILMLGHTHMPMQVDMGSRYVLNPGSVGQPRDGDPRASYLILDLDDGHVRFELRRINYDIDSAAEKILSKPVPKFLADRLYLGY
;
A
#
# COMPACT_ATOMS: atom_id res chain seq x y z
N MET A 1 -26.19 -3.58 -13.37
CA MET A 1 -25.17 -2.53 -13.68
C MET A 1 -23.96 -3.26 -14.26
N ALA A 2 -23.11 -2.61 -15.06
CA ALA A 2 -21.85 -3.25 -15.46
C ALA A 2 -20.98 -3.51 -14.22
N GLY A 3 -20.26 -4.62 -14.21
CA GLY A 3 -19.32 -4.93 -13.12
C GLY A 3 -18.23 -3.85 -13.01
N MET A 4 -17.60 -3.71 -11.86
CA MET A 4 -16.56 -2.72 -11.58
C MET A 4 -15.25 -3.43 -11.25
N ARG A 5 -14.16 -3.07 -11.97
CA ARG A 5 -12.82 -3.57 -11.71
C ARG A 5 -11.99 -2.51 -10.98
N ILE A 6 -11.49 -2.85 -9.81
CA ILE A 6 -10.68 -1.99 -8.97
C ILE A 6 -9.27 -2.58 -8.85
N ILE A 7 -8.26 -1.75 -9.07
CA ILE A 7 -6.87 -2.10 -8.77
C ILE A 7 -6.57 -1.60 -7.35
N VAL A 8 -6.10 -2.48 -6.50
CA VAL A 8 -5.71 -2.14 -5.11
C VAL A 8 -4.21 -2.28 -4.98
N ILE A 9 -3.54 -1.18 -4.62
CA ILE A 9 -2.09 -1.09 -4.39
C ILE A 9 -1.81 -0.57 -2.98
N SER A 10 -0.66 -0.92 -2.43
CA SER A 10 -0.18 -0.46 -1.12
C SER A 10 1.33 -0.50 -1.03
N ASP A 11 1.89 0.21 -0.07
CA ASP A 11 3.29 0.06 0.35
C ASP A 11 4.27 0.20 -0.83
N ILE A 12 4.18 1.33 -1.53
CA ILE A 12 4.98 1.63 -2.74
C ILE A 12 6.41 2.02 -2.36
N HIS A 13 6.56 2.72 -1.22
CA HIS A 13 7.82 3.01 -0.59
C HIS A 13 8.88 3.61 -1.55
N SER A 14 8.51 4.65 -2.28
CA SER A 14 9.45 5.36 -3.17
C SER A 14 10.19 4.46 -4.16
N ASN A 15 9.62 3.30 -4.54
CA ASN A 15 10.15 2.38 -5.53
C ASN A 15 9.47 2.62 -6.88
N LEU A 16 10.07 3.48 -7.69
CA LEU A 16 9.49 3.89 -8.98
C LEU A 16 9.47 2.74 -9.98
N GLU A 17 10.52 1.92 -10.03
CA GLU A 17 10.64 0.78 -10.93
C GLU A 17 9.51 -0.23 -10.71
N ALA A 18 9.23 -0.54 -9.45
CA ALA A 18 8.14 -1.44 -9.09
C ALA A 18 6.76 -0.84 -9.41
N LEU A 19 6.56 0.45 -9.12
CA LEU A 19 5.31 1.13 -9.44
C LEU A 19 5.05 1.16 -10.95
N GLU A 20 6.05 1.49 -11.77
CA GLU A 20 5.92 1.54 -13.23
C GLU A 20 5.65 0.16 -13.83
N ALA A 21 6.29 -0.90 -13.31
CA ALA A 21 6.02 -2.27 -13.71
C ALA A 21 4.58 -2.68 -13.40
N VAL A 22 4.08 -2.33 -12.20
CA VAL A 22 2.69 -2.59 -11.80
C VAL A 22 1.72 -1.83 -12.72
N ILE A 23 1.91 -0.52 -12.94
CA ILE A 23 1.06 0.30 -13.82
C ILE A 23 1.00 -0.32 -15.21
N SER A 24 2.12 -0.74 -15.77
CA SER A 24 2.20 -1.34 -17.10
C SER A 24 1.44 -2.67 -17.21
N SER A 25 1.18 -3.34 -16.07
CA SER A 25 0.53 -4.65 -15.99
C SER A 25 -0.97 -4.60 -15.66
N MET A 26 -1.50 -3.43 -15.24
CA MET A 26 -2.88 -3.32 -14.70
C MET A 26 -3.98 -3.66 -15.73
N GLY A 27 -3.72 -3.46 -17.03
CA GLY A 27 -4.74 -3.62 -18.07
C GLY A 27 -5.86 -2.57 -17.96
N SER A 28 -7.09 -2.96 -18.30
CA SER A 28 -8.26 -2.08 -18.14
C SER A 28 -8.85 -2.19 -16.73
N PHE A 29 -9.18 -1.06 -16.14
CA PHE A 29 -9.80 -0.94 -14.81
C PHE A 29 -10.74 0.27 -14.76
N ASP A 30 -11.61 0.30 -13.75
CA ASP A 30 -12.54 1.40 -13.52
C ASP A 30 -12.04 2.33 -12.41
N ALA A 31 -11.27 1.78 -11.43
CA ALA A 31 -10.77 2.53 -10.30
C ALA A 31 -9.40 2.02 -9.82
N ILE A 32 -8.65 2.90 -9.15
CA ILE A 32 -7.44 2.56 -8.38
C ILE A 32 -7.67 2.99 -6.92
N PHE A 33 -7.38 2.09 -5.98
CA PHE A 33 -7.32 2.36 -4.55
C PHE A 33 -5.90 2.16 -4.05
N CYS A 34 -5.31 3.19 -3.43
CA CYS A 34 -3.98 3.16 -2.84
C CYS A 34 -4.10 3.22 -1.32
N LEU A 35 -3.60 2.18 -0.65
CA LEU A 35 -3.74 1.99 0.80
C LEU A 35 -2.59 2.58 1.62
N GLY A 36 -1.89 3.57 1.08
CA GLY A 36 -0.85 4.31 1.79
C GLY A 36 0.57 3.79 1.61
N ASP A 37 1.48 4.39 2.36
CA ASP A 37 2.92 4.23 2.27
C ASP A 37 3.45 4.44 0.84
N LEU A 38 3.13 5.63 0.31
CA LEU A 38 3.66 6.07 -0.97
C LEU A 38 5.17 6.24 -0.89
N VAL A 39 5.66 6.75 0.25
CA VAL A 39 7.05 7.12 0.45
C VAL A 39 7.74 6.31 1.56
N GLY A 40 9.01 6.60 1.81
CA GLY A 40 9.85 5.86 2.75
C GLY A 40 10.68 4.78 2.05
N TYR A 41 11.72 4.30 2.69
CA TYR A 41 12.67 3.27 2.27
C TYR A 41 13.38 3.48 0.92
N GLY A 42 12.65 3.62 -0.18
CA GLY A 42 13.18 3.69 -1.55
C GLY A 42 13.74 5.06 -1.93
N ALA A 43 14.19 5.18 -3.18
CA ALA A 43 15.03 6.28 -3.62
C ALA A 43 14.32 7.43 -4.36
N ASP A 44 13.07 7.23 -4.81
CA ASP A 44 12.35 8.12 -5.73
C ASP A 44 11.05 8.69 -5.12
N PRO A 45 11.09 9.39 -3.95
CA PRO A 45 9.88 9.80 -3.26
C PRO A 45 9.04 10.83 -4.05
N ASN A 46 9.68 11.76 -4.76
CA ASN A 46 8.95 12.76 -5.55
C ASN A 46 8.31 12.15 -6.79
N GLU A 47 9.05 11.31 -7.48
CA GLU A 47 8.63 10.65 -8.71
C GLU A 47 7.43 9.73 -8.45
N VAL A 48 7.46 8.98 -7.34
CA VAL A 48 6.33 8.12 -6.92
C VAL A 48 5.10 8.94 -6.58
N VAL A 49 5.23 9.99 -5.76
CA VAL A 49 4.08 10.85 -5.43
C VAL A 49 3.52 11.53 -6.68
N ASP A 50 4.38 12.06 -7.55
CA ASP A 50 3.95 12.68 -8.81
C ASP A 50 3.24 11.66 -9.72
N LYS A 51 3.75 10.43 -9.83
CA LYS A 51 3.14 9.35 -10.61
C LYS A 51 1.76 8.96 -10.08
N ILE A 52 1.61 8.80 -8.76
CA ILE A 52 0.31 8.49 -8.13
C ILE A 52 -0.70 9.63 -8.39
N ARG A 53 -0.27 10.89 -8.27
CA ARG A 53 -1.14 12.03 -8.56
C ARG A 53 -1.59 12.07 -10.04
N MET A 54 -0.71 11.68 -10.97
CA MET A 54 -1.02 11.61 -12.40
C MET A 54 -1.98 10.48 -12.75
N LEU A 55 -2.01 9.39 -11.96
CA LEU A 55 -2.95 8.27 -12.13
C LEU A 55 -4.36 8.62 -11.67
N GLU A 56 -4.53 9.71 -10.90
CA GLU A 56 -5.81 10.16 -10.35
C GLU A 56 -6.60 9.04 -9.65
N PRO A 57 -6.01 8.30 -8.68
CA PRO A 57 -6.73 7.24 -7.98
C PRO A 57 -8.00 7.78 -7.29
N GLN A 58 -9.06 6.97 -7.29
CA GLN A 58 -10.32 7.32 -6.62
C GLN A 58 -10.20 7.32 -5.11
N VAL A 59 -9.24 6.55 -4.57
CA VAL A 59 -8.88 6.53 -3.16
C VAL A 59 -7.36 6.53 -3.01
N VAL A 60 -6.86 7.43 -2.17
CA VAL A 60 -5.50 7.40 -1.61
C VAL A 60 -5.62 7.71 -0.13
N ILE A 61 -5.14 6.83 0.71
CA ILE A 61 -5.02 7.08 2.15
C ILE A 61 -3.56 7.20 2.55
N ALA A 62 -3.28 7.80 3.70
CA ALA A 62 -1.94 7.86 4.27
C ALA A 62 -1.57 6.51 4.90
N GLY A 63 -0.31 6.09 4.74
CA GLY A 63 0.31 5.09 5.59
C GLY A 63 1.12 5.72 6.73
N ASN A 64 1.68 4.88 7.60
CA ASN A 64 2.47 5.36 8.74
C ASN A 64 3.77 6.04 8.28
N HIS A 65 4.40 5.62 7.18
CA HIS A 65 5.55 6.31 6.60
C HIS A 65 5.19 7.67 6.03
N ASP A 66 4.07 7.79 5.31
CA ASP A 66 3.59 9.08 4.79
C ASP A 66 3.36 10.06 5.95
N TYR A 67 2.69 9.59 7.02
CA TYR A 67 2.45 10.38 8.23
C TYR A 67 3.75 10.77 8.93
N ALA A 68 4.70 9.83 9.10
CA ALA A 68 5.98 10.11 9.74
C ALA A 68 6.81 11.13 8.95
N VAL A 69 6.79 11.07 7.62
CA VAL A 69 7.46 12.05 6.76
C VAL A 69 6.85 13.44 6.95
N VAL A 70 5.55 13.57 7.07
CA VAL A 70 4.84 14.85 7.27
C VAL A 70 5.07 15.38 8.68
N SER A 71 4.83 14.59 9.70
CA SER A 71 4.91 15.01 11.11
C SER A 71 6.36 15.15 11.60
N GLY A 72 7.27 14.32 11.11
CA GLY A 72 8.64 14.17 11.61
C GLY A 72 8.72 13.25 12.83
N ASP A 73 7.61 12.62 13.22
CA ASP A 73 7.59 11.65 14.31
C ASP A 73 7.96 10.27 13.78
N THR A 74 9.07 9.74 14.28
CA THR A 74 9.58 8.39 14.00
C THR A 74 9.61 7.51 15.24
N SER A 75 8.90 7.91 16.30
CA SER A 75 8.74 7.09 17.50
C SER A 75 8.08 5.76 17.12
N GLY A 76 8.66 4.65 17.51
CA GLY A 76 8.19 3.32 17.11
C GLY A 76 8.80 2.77 15.81
N PHE A 77 9.50 3.57 15.02
CA PHE A 77 10.22 3.08 13.84
C PHE A 77 11.53 2.39 14.21
N SER A 78 11.94 1.40 13.41
CA SER A 78 13.32 0.90 13.47
C SER A 78 14.30 2.01 13.07
N SER A 79 15.56 1.91 13.52
CA SER A 79 16.59 2.88 13.15
C SER A 79 16.77 3.05 11.63
N HIS A 80 16.64 1.96 10.87
CA HIS A 80 16.72 2.00 9.41
C HIS A 80 15.54 2.74 8.78
N ALA A 81 14.33 2.50 9.29
CA ALA A 81 13.14 3.18 8.80
C ALA A 81 13.16 4.67 9.16
N ALA A 82 13.57 5.02 10.39
CA ALA A 82 13.68 6.41 10.83
C ALA A 82 14.66 7.23 9.96
N LEU A 83 15.83 6.65 9.65
CA LEU A 83 16.82 7.30 8.75
C LEU A 83 16.25 7.51 7.34
N ALA A 84 15.52 6.53 6.81
CA ALA A 84 14.89 6.67 5.50
C ALA A 84 13.79 7.73 5.51
N VAL A 85 12.96 7.79 6.56
CA VAL A 85 11.93 8.84 6.74
C VAL A 85 12.58 10.23 6.80
N GLU A 86 13.66 10.40 7.58
CA GLU A 86 14.35 11.67 7.69
C GLU A 86 14.92 12.14 6.34
N TRP A 87 15.55 11.22 5.60
CA TRP A 87 16.05 11.53 4.26
C TRP A 87 14.91 11.88 3.30
N THR A 88 13.84 11.10 3.28
CA THR A 88 12.66 11.34 2.44
C THR A 88 12.07 12.73 2.73
N ARG A 89 11.90 13.07 4.01
CA ARG A 89 11.39 14.37 4.45
C ARG A 89 12.21 15.55 3.91
N ARG A 90 13.55 15.42 3.90
CA ARG A 90 14.46 16.46 3.38
C ARG A 90 14.47 16.53 1.85
N THR A 91 14.09 15.42 1.18
CA THR A 91 14.16 15.30 -0.29
C THR A 91 12.86 15.71 -0.97
N LEU A 92 11.71 15.55 -0.29
CA LEU A 92 10.40 15.84 -0.86
C LEU A 92 10.25 17.32 -1.23
N HIS A 93 9.72 17.54 -2.42
CA HIS A 93 9.29 18.88 -2.85
C HIS A 93 8.12 19.37 -1.99
N PRO A 94 8.02 20.69 -1.70
CA PRO A 94 6.94 21.24 -0.88
C PRO A 94 5.53 20.84 -1.37
N ARG A 95 5.32 20.76 -2.69
CA ARG A 95 4.03 20.37 -3.29
C ARG A 95 3.67 18.93 -2.96
N ASN A 96 4.65 18.02 -2.90
CA ASN A 96 4.46 16.61 -2.59
C ASN A 96 4.29 16.39 -1.09
N MET A 97 5.03 17.14 -0.27
CA MET A 97 4.80 17.20 1.17
C MET A 97 3.37 17.66 1.51
N SER A 98 2.89 18.72 0.84
CA SER A 98 1.52 19.21 1.02
C SER A 98 0.47 18.19 0.56
N TYR A 99 0.75 17.42 -0.50
CA TYR A 99 -0.14 16.36 -0.94
C TYR A 99 -0.24 15.24 0.10
N LEU A 100 0.88 14.75 0.62
CA LEU A 100 0.90 13.72 1.68
C LEU A 100 0.19 14.21 2.95
N ALA A 101 0.42 15.48 3.34
CA ALA A 101 -0.24 16.07 4.51
C ALA A 101 -1.77 16.17 4.39
N GLY A 102 -2.30 16.15 3.17
CA GLY A 102 -3.75 16.19 2.89
C GLY A 102 -4.40 14.80 2.79
N LEU A 103 -3.65 13.71 2.87
CA LEU A 103 -4.21 12.37 2.74
C LEU A 103 -5.01 11.99 4.00
N PRO A 104 -6.22 11.41 3.84
CA PRO A 104 -6.98 10.85 4.95
C PRO A 104 -6.30 9.56 5.47
N HIS A 105 -6.51 9.22 6.75
CA HIS A 105 -5.98 7.99 7.36
C HIS A 105 -6.82 6.75 7.04
N CYS A 106 -8.05 6.94 6.57
CA CYS A 106 -8.95 5.87 6.13
C CYS A 106 -9.93 6.40 5.09
N SER A 107 -10.59 5.48 4.39
CA SER A 107 -11.68 5.83 3.47
C SER A 107 -12.78 4.77 3.54
N LEU A 108 -14.02 5.22 3.50
CA LEU A 108 -15.20 4.36 3.39
C LEU A 108 -15.92 4.67 2.08
N ARG A 109 -16.28 3.65 1.34
CA ARG A 109 -16.97 3.76 0.05
C ARG A 109 -18.10 2.75 -0.04
N GLU A 110 -19.05 3.05 -0.88
CA GLU A 110 -20.08 2.09 -1.30
C GLU A 110 -19.97 1.92 -2.81
N GLU A 111 -19.67 0.68 -3.24
CA GLU A 111 -19.48 0.33 -4.63
C GLU A 111 -20.26 -0.96 -4.92
N GLN A 112 -21.09 -0.97 -5.97
CA GLN A 112 -21.90 -2.13 -6.37
C GLN A 112 -22.76 -2.70 -5.23
N GLY A 113 -23.27 -1.82 -4.33
CA GLY A 113 -24.07 -2.22 -3.17
C GLY A 113 -23.29 -2.84 -2.01
N LEU A 114 -21.96 -2.80 -2.06
CA LEU A 114 -21.05 -3.29 -1.02
C LEU A 114 -20.37 -2.12 -0.32
N ARG A 115 -20.21 -2.20 0.99
CA ARG A 115 -19.48 -1.22 1.80
C ARG A 115 -18.02 -1.64 1.89
N LEU A 116 -17.13 -0.78 1.44
CA LEU A 116 -15.68 -0.98 1.39
C LEU A 116 -15.00 -0.09 2.42
N GLY A 117 -14.12 -0.66 3.24
CA GLY A 117 -13.30 0.09 4.18
C GLY A 117 -11.82 -0.07 3.84
N MET A 118 -11.12 1.05 3.73
CA MET A 118 -9.69 1.13 3.44
C MET A 118 -8.97 1.74 4.63
N TYR A 119 -8.00 1.00 5.17
CA TYR A 119 -7.13 1.41 6.26
C TYR A 119 -5.72 0.92 5.96
N HIS A 120 -4.70 1.70 6.34
CA HIS A 120 -3.33 1.20 6.17
C HIS A 120 -3.04 0.11 7.20
N GLY A 121 -3.24 0.38 8.50
CA GLY A 121 -3.12 -0.58 9.59
C GLY A 121 -4.41 -1.37 9.83
N SER A 122 -5.31 -0.85 10.66
CA SER A 122 -6.60 -1.47 10.97
C SER A 122 -7.70 -0.44 11.23
N PRO A 123 -8.97 -0.85 11.34
CA PRO A 123 -10.04 0.08 11.70
C PRO A 123 -9.90 0.69 13.11
N ARG A 124 -9.17 0.06 14.03
CA ARG A 124 -8.93 0.55 15.40
C ARG A 124 -7.75 1.51 15.48
N GLU A 125 -6.68 1.17 14.77
CA GLU A 125 -5.44 1.93 14.67
C GLU A 125 -5.09 2.09 13.18
N PRO A 126 -5.63 3.12 12.50
CA PRO A 126 -5.60 3.22 11.04
C PRO A 126 -4.21 3.21 10.41
N LEU A 127 -3.17 3.60 11.14
CA LEU A 127 -1.80 3.70 10.63
C LEU A 127 -0.88 2.56 11.09
N ASP A 128 -1.02 2.06 12.35
CA ASP A 128 0.09 1.38 13.01
C ASP A 128 -0.19 -0.09 13.40
N GLU A 129 -1.45 -0.55 13.46
CA GLU A 129 -1.75 -1.94 13.83
C GLU A 129 -1.40 -2.90 12.70
N TYR A 130 -0.52 -3.87 13.00
CA TYR A 130 -0.18 -4.95 12.08
C TYR A 130 -1.22 -6.07 12.10
N VAL A 131 -1.85 -6.34 10.96
CA VAL A 131 -2.79 -7.46 10.77
C VAL A 131 -2.17 -8.47 9.81
N PHE A 132 -1.48 -9.47 10.35
CA PHE A 132 -0.72 -10.44 9.58
C PHE A 132 -1.59 -11.53 8.95
N PRO A 133 -1.15 -12.16 7.83
CA PRO A 133 -1.69 -13.43 7.39
C PRO A 133 -1.66 -14.47 8.53
N GLY A 134 -2.78 -15.20 8.70
CA GLY A 134 -2.94 -16.13 9.82
C GLY A 134 -3.57 -15.52 11.09
N THR A 135 -3.90 -14.23 11.09
CA THR A 135 -4.75 -13.65 12.13
C THR A 135 -6.06 -14.45 12.23
N PRO A 136 -6.46 -14.90 13.44
CA PRO A 136 -7.65 -15.72 13.62
C PRO A 136 -8.92 -15.08 13.04
N GLU A 137 -9.75 -15.87 12.37
CA GLU A 137 -10.95 -15.37 11.68
C GLU A 137 -11.89 -14.57 12.59
N PHE A 138 -12.05 -14.97 13.85
CA PHE A 138 -12.91 -14.25 14.80
C PHE A 138 -12.42 -12.81 15.07
N ILE A 139 -11.08 -12.57 15.02
CA ILE A 139 -10.49 -11.24 15.15
C ILE A 139 -10.80 -10.43 13.87
N LEU A 140 -10.59 -11.03 12.69
CA LEU A 140 -10.89 -10.38 11.42
C LEU A 140 -12.38 -10.02 11.32
N ARG A 141 -13.28 -10.91 11.74
CA ARG A 141 -14.73 -10.63 11.82
C ARG A 141 -15.02 -9.43 12.72
N SER A 142 -14.40 -9.37 13.90
CA SER A 142 -14.60 -8.24 14.82
C SER A 142 -14.13 -6.91 14.22
N MET A 143 -13.05 -6.91 13.39
CA MET A 143 -12.57 -5.72 12.71
C MET A 143 -13.54 -5.25 11.61
N VAL A 144 -14.04 -6.18 10.79
CA VAL A 144 -15.04 -5.91 9.74
C VAL A 144 -16.34 -5.39 10.35
N GLU A 145 -16.78 -5.96 11.47
CA GLU A 145 -17.96 -5.51 12.22
C GLU A 145 -17.78 -4.12 12.82
N TYR A 146 -16.59 -3.87 13.42
CA TYR A 146 -16.24 -2.56 13.98
C TYR A 146 -16.24 -1.47 12.90
N ALA A 147 -15.66 -1.76 11.73
CA ALA A 147 -15.67 -0.84 10.59
C ALA A 147 -17.04 -0.69 9.93
N GLY A 148 -17.98 -1.63 10.15
CA GLY A 148 -19.30 -1.63 9.54
C GLY A 148 -19.29 -1.87 8.02
N VAL A 149 -18.35 -2.66 7.51
CA VAL A 149 -18.10 -2.87 6.08
C VAL A 149 -18.34 -4.32 5.66
N ASP A 150 -18.37 -4.55 4.36
CA ASP A 150 -18.47 -5.88 3.76
C ASP A 150 -17.10 -6.35 3.24
N ILE A 151 -16.28 -5.40 2.76
CA ILE A 151 -14.88 -5.65 2.34
C ILE A 151 -13.96 -4.71 3.12
N LEU A 152 -13.04 -5.27 3.89
CA LEU A 152 -11.99 -4.56 4.61
C LEU A 152 -10.66 -4.72 3.86
N MET A 153 -10.05 -3.61 3.43
CA MET A 153 -8.77 -3.59 2.74
C MET A 153 -7.70 -2.95 3.63
N LEU A 154 -6.57 -3.63 3.78
CA LEU A 154 -5.46 -3.30 4.67
C LEU A 154 -4.13 -3.29 3.90
N GLY A 155 -3.12 -2.58 4.42
CA GLY A 155 -1.74 -2.57 3.94
C GLY A 155 -0.74 -2.96 5.03
N HIS A 156 0.33 -2.16 5.17
CA HIS A 156 1.28 -2.09 6.30
C HIS A 156 2.18 -3.32 6.53
N THR A 157 1.64 -4.52 6.40
CA THR A 157 2.42 -5.75 6.65
C THR A 157 3.36 -6.09 5.49
N HIS A 158 3.11 -5.56 4.29
CA HIS A 158 3.74 -5.93 3.02
C HIS A 158 3.55 -7.41 2.65
N MET A 159 2.63 -8.10 3.29
CA MET A 159 2.32 -9.51 3.09
C MET A 159 0.89 -9.63 2.56
N PRO A 160 0.69 -10.23 1.38
CA PRO A 160 -0.66 -10.36 0.84
C PRO A 160 -1.53 -11.26 1.73
N MET A 161 -2.79 -10.86 1.85
CA MET A 161 -3.79 -11.63 2.59
C MET A 161 -5.13 -11.57 1.85
N GLN A 162 -5.77 -12.73 1.72
CA GLN A 162 -7.06 -12.88 1.08
C GLN A 162 -7.90 -13.82 1.95
N VAL A 163 -8.83 -13.26 2.71
CA VAL A 163 -9.70 -14.04 3.60
C VAL A 163 -11.14 -13.83 3.18
N ASP A 164 -11.77 -14.92 2.73
CA ASP A 164 -13.19 -15.00 2.44
C ASP A 164 -13.91 -15.61 3.65
N MET A 165 -14.82 -14.86 4.25
CA MET A 165 -15.63 -15.27 5.40
C MET A 165 -17.12 -15.46 5.01
N GLY A 166 -17.37 -15.71 3.74
CA GLY A 166 -18.71 -15.92 3.16
C GLY A 166 -19.31 -14.63 2.62
N SER A 167 -19.85 -13.77 3.46
CA SER A 167 -20.44 -12.49 3.05
C SER A 167 -19.53 -11.30 3.35
N ARG A 168 -18.32 -11.53 3.85
CA ARG A 168 -17.37 -10.51 4.26
C ARG A 168 -15.95 -10.90 3.90
N TYR A 169 -15.13 -9.91 3.58
CA TYR A 169 -13.77 -10.15 3.06
C TYR A 169 -12.76 -9.28 3.80
N VAL A 170 -11.56 -9.83 4.03
CA VAL A 170 -10.39 -9.05 4.45
C VAL A 170 -9.29 -9.28 3.43
N LEU A 171 -8.84 -8.19 2.81
CA LEU A 171 -7.89 -8.21 1.71
C LEU A 171 -6.67 -7.33 2.02
N ASN A 172 -5.48 -7.82 1.70
CA ASN A 172 -4.26 -7.03 1.69
C ASN A 172 -3.55 -7.30 0.35
N PRO A 173 -3.25 -6.28 -0.47
CA PRO A 173 -2.59 -6.47 -1.77
C PRO A 173 -1.11 -6.88 -1.64
N GLY A 174 -0.55 -6.89 -0.43
CA GLY A 174 0.88 -6.94 -0.23
C GLY A 174 1.53 -5.59 -0.54
N SER A 175 2.79 -5.60 -0.94
CA SER A 175 3.54 -4.37 -1.23
C SER A 175 3.94 -4.29 -2.70
N VAL A 176 3.78 -3.09 -3.28
CA VAL A 176 4.34 -2.77 -4.59
C VAL A 176 5.87 -2.67 -4.49
N GLY A 177 6.37 -1.89 -3.53
CA GLY A 177 7.78 -1.47 -3.51
C GLY A 177 8.71 -2.31 -2.65
N GLN A 178 8.18 -3.03 -1.64
CA GLN A 178 9.01 -3.78 -0.69
C GLN A 178 8.27 -4.98 -0.09
N PRO A 179 7.97 -6.04 -0.88
CA PRO A 179 7.36 -7.27 -0.38
C PRO A 179 8.13 -7.90 0.79
N ARG A 180 7.41 -8.55 1.72
CA ARG A 180 7.99 -9.18 2.93
C ARG A 180 7.50 -10.62 3.16
N ASP A 181 7.14 -11.31 2.11
CA ASP A 181 6.64 -12.70 2.15
C ASP A 181 7.58 -13.69 1.45
N GLY A 182 8.83 -13.29 1.18
CA GLY A 182 9.85 -14.10 0.53
C GLY A 182 9.79 -14.08 -1.00
N ASP A 183 8.86 -13.34 -1.59
CA ASP A 183 8.76 -13.14 -3.04
C ASP A 183 9.13 -11.69 -3.39
N PRO A 184 10.26 -11.42 -4.07
CA PRO A 184 10.73 -10.07 -4.35
C PRO A 184 9.90 -9.32 -5.41
N ARG A 185 8.97 -10.01 -6.10
CA ARG A 185 8.13 -9.40 -7.13
C ARG A 185 7.12 -8.44 -6.51
N ALA A 186 6.93 -7.28 -7.15
CA ALA A 186 5.88 -6.34 -6.77
C ALA A 186 4.50 -7.00 -6.72
N SER A 187 3.70 -6.62 -5.73
CA SER A 187 2.39 -7.21 -5.48
C SER A 187 1.28 -6.17 -5.58
N TYR A 188 0.17 -6.54 -6.18
CA TYR A 188 -1.08 -5.79 -6.18
C TYR A 188 -2.29 -6.72 -6.30
N LEU A 189 -3.48 -6.21 -6.02
CA LEU A 189 -4.72 -6.98 -6.08
C LEU A 189 -5.66 -6.39 -7.13
N ILE A 190 -6.31 -7.28 -7.90
CA ILE A 190 -7.47 -6.95 -8.73
C ILE A 190 -8.71 -7.35 -7.95
N LEU A 191 -9.66 -6.43 -7.79
CA LEU A 191 -10.95 -6.65 -7.14
C LEU A 191 -12.06 -6.39 -8.17
N ASP A 192 -12.78 -7.43 -8.54
CA ASP A 192 -13.94 -7.36 -9.43
C ASP A 192 -15.23 -7.46 -8.60
N LEU A 193 -16.08 -6.44 -8.71
CA LEU A 193 -17.39 -6.36 -8.08
C LEU A 193 -18.48 -6.39 -9.15
N ASP A 194 -19.45 -7.32 -9.03
CA ASP A 194 -20.55 -7.44 -9.98
C ASP A 194 -21.81 -7.94 -9.27
N ASP A 195 -22.79 -7.06 -9.11
CA ASP A 195 -24.11 -7.34 -8.50
C ASP A 195 -24.02 -8.15 -7.19
N GLY A 196 -23.17 -7.66 -6.26
CA GLY A 196 -22.92 -8.31 -4.96
C GLY A 196 -21.95 -9.51 -5.00
N HIS A 197 -21.51 -9.92 -6.17
CA HIS A 197 -20.43 -10.92 -6.32
C HIS A 197 -19.08 -10.27 -6.20
N VAL A 198 -18.19 -10.88 -5.41
CA VAL A 198 -16.84 -10.43 -5.16
C VAL A 198 -15.86 -11.45 -5.71
N ARG A 199 -14.95 -11.02 -6.59
CA ARG A 199 -13.80 -11.81 -7.03
C ARG A 199 -12.55 -10.99 -6.81
N PHE A 200 -11.47 -11.63 -6.41
CA PHE A 200 -10.20 -10.98 -6.22
C PHE A 200 -9.06 -11.87 -6.71
N GLU A 201 -8.04 -11.24 -7.26
CA GLU A 201 -6.87 -11.92 -7.80
C GLU A 201 -5.60 -11.17 -7.38
N LEU A 202 -4.69 -11.86 -6.71
CA LEU A 202 -3.37 -11.34 -6.40
C LEU A 202 -2.47 -11.46 -7.63
N ARG A 203 -1.77 -10.38 -7.96
CA ARG A 203 -0.79 -10.32 -9.04
C ARG A 203 0.62 -10.11 -8.51
N ARG A 204 1.57 -10.77 -9.14
CA ARG A 204 3.00 -10.64 -8.87
C ARG A 204 3.73 -10.24 -10.15
N ILE A 205 4.45 -9.13 -10.09
CA ILE A 205 5.07 -8.51 -11.26
C ILE A 205 6.57 -8.39 -11.04
N ASN A 206 7.36 -8.91 -11.99
CA ASN A 206 8.79 -8.66 -12.02
C ASN A 206 9.04 -7.18 -12.35
N TYR A 207 10.01 -6.59 -11.70
CA TYR A 207 10.49 -5.24 -11.99
C TYR A 207 12.02 -5.21 -11.98
N ASP A 208 12.62 -4.12 -12.38
CA ASP A 208 14.07 -3.93 -12.38
C ASP A 208 14.58 -3.66 -10.94
N ILE A 209 14.82 -4.75 -10.20
CA ILE A 209 15.31 -4.69 -8.83
C ILE A 209 16.72 -4.09 -8.78
N ASP A 210 17.56 -4.38 -9.79
CA ASP A 210 18.93 -3.89 -9.83
C ASP A 210 18.94 -2.36 -9.89
N SER A 211 18.18 -1.76 -10.80
CA SER A 211 18.06 -0.30 -10.88
C SER A 211 17.50 0.33 -9.59
N ALA A 212 16.47 -0.27 -8.98
CA ALA A 212 15.91 0.22 -7.73
C ALA A 212 16.94 0.15 -6.58
N ALA A 213 17.66 -0.97 -6.47
CA ALA A 213 18.71 -1.17 -5.46
C ALA A 213 19.89 -0.22 -5.65
N GLU A 214 20.40 -0.04 -6.88
CA GLU A 214 21.47 0.90 -7.20
C GLU A 214 21.10 2.33 -6.83
N LYS A 215 19.87 2.75 -7.10
CA LYS A 215 19.36 4.07 -6.68
C LYS A 215 19.41 4.22 -5.16
N ILE A 216 18.93 3.23 -4.40
CA ILE A 216 18.98 3.24 -2.92
C ILE A 216 20.44 3.35 -2.45
N LEU A 217 21.37 2.56 -3.03
CA LEU A 217 22.78 2.58 -2.67
C LEU A 217 23.45 3.94 -2.95
N SER A 218 22.92 4.72 -3.87
CA SER A 218 23.40 6.08 -4.19
C SER A 218 22.91 7.15 -3.20
N LYS A 219 21.97 6.82 -2.30
CA LYS A 219 21.37 7.77 -1.34
C LYS A 219 21.99 7.57 0.06
N PRO A 220 21.93 8.59 0.93
CA PRO A 220 22.41 8.49 2.31
C PRO A 220 21.38 7.77 3.20
N VAL A 221 20.96 6.58 2.79
CA VAL A 221 20.06 5.69 3.52
C VAL A 221 20.74 4.35 3.78
N PRO A 222 20.25 3.54 4.74
CA PRO A 222 20.87 2.26 5.06
C PRO A 222 20.93 1.31 3.86
N LYS A 223 22.10 0.77 3.54
CA LYS A 223 22.32 -0.17 2.42
C LYS A 223 21.45 -1.43 2.51
N PHE A 224 21.15 -1.87 3.72
CA PHE A 224 20.20 -2.97 3.98
C PHE A 224 18.87 -2.81 3.24
N LEU A 225 18.40 -1.57 2.99
CA LEU A 225 17.17 -1.30 2.26
C LEU A 225 17.24 -1.70 0.78
N ALA A 226 18.45 -1.72 0.19
CA ALA A 226 18.67 -2.25 -1.15
C ALA A 226 18.71 -3.79 -1.14
N ASP A 227 19.47 -4.36 -0.20
CA ASP A 227 19.66 -5.82 -0.12
C ASP A 227 18.35 -6.57 0.04
N ARG A 228 17.43 -6.04 0.85
CA ARG A 228 16.13 -6.67 1.13
C ARG A 228 15.19 -6.75 -0.08
N LEU A 229 15.36 -5.89 -1.10
CA LEU A 229 14.56 -5.94 -2.32
C LEU A 229 14.73 -7.27 -3.08
N TYR A 230 15.95 -7.83 -3.06
CA TYR A 230 16.23 -9.11 -3.72
C TYR A 230 15.62 -10.31 -3.00
N LEU A 231 15.35 -10.17 -1.72
CA LEU A 231 14.98 -11.27 -0.84
C LEU A 231 13.48 -11.29 -0.50
N GLY A 232 12.80 -10.17 -0.72
CA GLY A 232 11.38 -10.05 -0.41
C GLY A 232 11.09 -10.11 1.10
N TYR A 233 11.90 -9.40 1.94
CA TYR A 233 11.68 -9.35 3.39
C TYR A 233 11.98 -7.98 4.02
#